data_9c07311f14d901ff449900d02ef93b04
#
_entry.id   9c07311f14d901ff449900d02ef93b04
#
_cell.length_a   1.000
_cell.length_b   1.000
_cell.length_c   1.000
_cell.angle_alpha   90.00
_cell.angle_beta   90.00
_cell.angle_gamma   90.00
#
_symmetry.space_group_name_H-M   'P 1'
#
loop_
_entity.id
_entity.type
_entity.pdbx_description
1 polymer ?
#
loop_
_entity_poly.entity_id
_entity_poly.type
_entity_poly.pdbx_seq_one_letter_code
_entity_poly.pdbx_strand_id
1 'polypeptide(L)'
;MYGQSEPNPNEEHLCWSIDLFNEGYYWEAHEAFELLWKSLPKVNPYRWLLQSIILSAAATLKSNMGLDAPAARLHKKALQKVSQVLGSDLEFVTIIDVSNTIANIIQAAETGATPYVVVQKS
;
A
#
# COMPACT_ATOMS: atom_id res chain seq x y z
N MET A 1 1.02 -22.11 -17.85
CA MET A 1 0.97 -21.86 -17.14
C MET A 1 1.35 -21.02 -16.66
N TYR A 2 1.24 -20.61 -16.19
CA TYR A 2 1.59 -19.75 -15.77
C TYR A 2 2.54 -19.83 -15.22
N GLY A 3 3.11 -19.61 -15.09
CA GLY A 3 4.11 -19.56 -14.74
C GLY A 3 4.54 -19.29 -13.69
N GLN A 4 4.48 -19.14 -13.35
CA GLN A 4 4.79 -18.96 -12.61
C GLN A 4 5.58 -18.95 -11.78
N SER A 5 6.20 -18.69 -11.70
CA SER A 5 7.24 -18.68 -10.82
C SER A 5 7.18 -17.63 -9.83
N GLU A 6 6.86 -16.47 -10.15
CA GLU A 6 6.82 -15.40 -9.21
C GLU A 6 5.45 -15.19 -8.74
N PRO A 7 5.18 -15.36 -7.45
CA PRO A 7 3.85 -15.07 -6.93
C PRO A 7 3.62 -13.58 -6.97
N ASN A 8 2.68 -13.20 -7.80
CA ASN A 8 2.21 -11.83 -7.86
C ASN A 8 0.82 -11.74 -7.26
N PRO A 9 0.42 -10.60 -6.75
CA PRO A 9 -0.95 -10.43 -6.30
C PRO A 9 -1.93 -10.67 -7.45
N ASN A 10 -3.11 -11.18 -7.13
CA ASN A 10 -4.17 -11.31 -8.11
C ASN A 10 -4.50 -9.94 -8.67
N GLU A 11 -4.39 -9.78 -9.98
CA GLU A 11 -4.48 -8.46 -10.58
C GLU A 11 -5.87 -7.83 -10.46
N GLU A 12 -6.91 -8.63 -10.64
CA GLU A 12 -8.27 -8.11 -10.47
C GLU A 12 -8.51 -7.64 -9.04
N HIS A 13 -8.09 -8.44 -8.07
CA HIS A 13 -8.25 -8.09 -6.68
C HIS A 13 -7.43 -6.85 -6.34
N LEU A 14 -6.23 -6.75 -6.92
CA LEU A 14 -5.37 -5.60 -6.70
C LEU A 14 -6.02 -4.33 -7.25
N CYS A 15 -6.57 -4.38 -8.45
CA CYS A 15 -7.25 -3.23 -9.04
C CYS A 15 -8.43 -2.80 -8.19
N TRP A 16 -9.22 -3.75 -7.71
CA TRP A 16 -10.35 -3.44 -6.86
C TRP A 16 -9.89 -2.77 -5.55
N SER A 17 -8.82 -3.30 -4.96
CA SER A 17 -8.29 -2.73 -3.72
C SER A 17 -7.80 -1.30 -3.94
N ILE A 18 -7.13 -1.06 -5.07
CA ILE A 18 -6.65 0.28 -5.42
C ILE A 18 -7.82 1.25 -5.60
N ASP A 19 -8.87 0.81 -6.27
CA ASP A 19 -10.04 1.67 -6.46
C ASP A 19 -10.66 2.05 -5.12
N LEU A 20 -10.81 1.09 -4.21
CA LEU A 20 -11.34 1.38 -2.89
C LEU A 20 -10.50 2.42 -2.17
N PHE A 21 -9.18 2.23 -2.20
CA PHE A 21 -8.25 3.14 -1.54
C PHE A 21 -8.36 4.54 -2.13
N ASN A 22 -8.33 4.63 -3.45
CA ASN A 22 -8.30 5.93 -4.12
C ASN A 22 -9.62 6.68 -4.03
N GLU A 23 -10.71 5.97 -3.78
CA GLU A 23 -12.02 6.60 -3.59
C GLU A 23 -12.33 6.89 -2.13
N GLY A 24 -11.40 6.60 -1.24
CA GLY A 24 -11.54 6.95 0.16
C GLY A 24 -12.22 5.92 1.05
N TYR A 25 -12.46 4.73 0.52
CA TYR A 25 -13.02 3.64 1.31
C TYR A 25 -11.90 2.92 2.04
N TYR A 26 -11.30 3.59 3.02
CA TYR A 26 -10.06 3.12 3.63
C TYR A 26 -10.22 1.85 4.45
N TRP A 27 -11.37 1.67 5.11
CA TRP A 27 -11.61 0.44 5.86
C TRP A 27 -11.66 -0.76 4.91
N GLU A 28 -12.47 -0.64 3.86
CA GLU A 28 -12.63 -1.70 2.89
C GLU A 28 -11.32 -1.95 2.13
N ALA A 29 -10.61 -0.88 1.80
CA ALA A 29 -9.31 -1.01 1.14
C ALA A 29 -8.32 -1.74 2.02
N HIS A 30 -8.29 -1.39 3.31
CA HIS A 30 -7.42 -2.04 4.26
C HIS A 30 -7.64 -3.55 4.25
N GLU A 31 -8.90 -3.98 4.30
CA GLU A 31 -9.20 -5.40 4.31
C GLU A 31 -8.87 -6.07 2.99
N ALA A 32 -9.14 -5.39 1.88
CA ALA A 32 -8.87 -5.94 0.56
C ALA A 32 -7.37 -6.14 0.34
N PHE A 33 -6.57 -5.14 0.69
CA PHE A 33 -5.12 -5.25 0.57
C PHE A 33 -4.56 -6.29 1.54
N GLU A 34 -5.18 -6.44 2.71
CA GLU A 34 -4.70 -7.42 3.68
C GLU A 34 -4.83 -8.84 3.14
N LEU A 35 -5.92 -9.13 2.44
CA LEU A 35 -6.09 -10.44 1.82
C LEU A 35 -4.98 -10.71 0.80
N LEU A 36 -4.63 -9.69 0.00
CA LEU A 36 -3.53 -9.83 -0.95
C LEU A 36 -2.21 -10.05 -0.25
N TRP A 37 -1.95 -9.26 0.78
CA TRP A 37 -0.72 -9.35 1.54
C TRP A 37 -0.54 -10.74 2.15
N LYS A 38 -1.59 -11.28 2.72
CA LYS A 38 -1.53 -12.60 3.36
C LYS A 38 -1.30 -13.73 2.35
N SER A 39 -1.65 -13.51 1.10
CA SER A 39 -1.49 -14.54 0.07
C SER A 39 -0.07 -14.64 -0.46
N LEU A 40 0.80 -13.68 -0.13
CA LEU A 40 2.17 -13.66 -0.63
C LEU A 40 3.13 -14.33 0.33
N PRO A 41 4.20 -14.97 -0.18
CA PRO A 41 5.23 -15.52 0.68
C PRO A 41 5.88 -14.45 1.54
N LYS A 42 6.30 -14.82 2.74
CA LYS A 42 6.84 -13.86 3.69
C LYS A 42 8.08 -13.14 3.18
N VAL A 43 8.85 -13.78 2.31
CA VAL A 43 10.08 -13.16 1.80
C VAL A 43 9.84 -12.30 0.57
N ASN A 44 8.62 -12.25 0.06
CA ASN A 44 8.33 -11.47 -1.13
C ASN A 44 8.29 -9.98 -0.78
N PRO A 45 9.17 -9.15 -1.39
CA PRO A 45 9.21 -7.73 -1.05
C PRO A 45 7.91 -6.98 -1.34
N TYR A 46 7.09 -7.51 -2.23
CA TYR A 46 5.78 -6.91 -2.51
C TYR A 46 4.96 -6.78 -1.23
N ARG A 47 5.19 -7.65 -0.25
CA ARG A 47 4.49 -7.56 1.03
C ARG A 47 4.75 -6.24 1.73
N TRP A 48 5.98 -5.73 1.65
CA TRP A 48 6.31 -4.46 2.29
C TRP A 48 5.56 -3.31 1.64
N LEU A 49 5.46 -3.34 0.31
CA LEU A 49 4.69 -2.34 -0.41
C LEU A 49 3.24 -2.37 0.01
N LEU A 50 2.63 -3.55 0.00
CA LEU A 50 1.22 -3.68 0.41
C LEU A 50 1.03 -3.27 1.86
N GLN A 51 1.96 -3.63 2.74
CA GLN A 51 1.86 -3.23 4.15
C GLN A 51 1.93 -1.72 4.32
N SER A 52 2.77 -1.03 3.53
CA SER A 52 2.85 0.42 3.61
C SER A 52 1.52 1.05 3.18
N ILE A 53 0.88 0.50 2.16
CA ILE A 53 -0.42 0.99 1.70
C ILE A 53 -1.50 0.73 2.75
N ILE A 54 -1.50 -0.47 3.34
CA ILE A 54 -2.46 -0.84 4.38
C ILE A 54 -2.34 0.10 5.58
N LEU A 55 -1.11 0.36 6.01
CA LEU A 55 -0.88 1.22 7.16
C LEU A 55 -1.26 2.66 6.86
N SER A 56 -1.02 3.12 5.63
CA SER A 56 -1.41 4.46 5.23
C SER A 56 -2.93 4.59 5.20
N ALA A 57 -3.64 3.55 4.76
CA ALA A 57 -5.10 3.55 4.77
C ALA A 57 -5.62 3.65 6.20
N ALA A 58 -5.06 2.85 7.11
CA ALA A 58 -5.49 2.87 8.50
C ALA A 58 -5.19 4.23 9.15
N ALA A 59 -4.02 4.81 8.84
CA ALA A 59 -3.66 6.12 9.37
C ALA A 59 -4.63 7.19 8.91
N THR A 60 -4.97 7.17 7.62
CA THR A 60 -5.89 8.15 7.06
C THR A 60 -7.28 8.01 7.67
N LEU A 61 -7.73 6.78 7.87
CA LEU A 61 -9.01 6.53 8.50
C LEU A 61 -9.03 7.11 9.92
N LYS A 62 -7.98 6.87 10.71
CA LYS A 62 -7.90 7.41 12.06
C LYS A 62 -7.88 8.92 12.05
N SER A 63 -7.12 9.51 11.12
CA SER A 63 -7.05 10.96 11.00
C SER A 63 -8.42 11.54 10.68
N ASN A 64 -9.17 10.90 9.79
CA ASN A 64 -10.51 11.35 9.42
C ASN A 64 -11.49 11.25 10.59
N MET A 65 -11.19 10.40 11.56
CA MET A 65 -11.99 10.27 12.77
C MET A 65 -11.55 11.21 13.88
N GLY A 66 -10.56 12.06 13.61
CA GLY A 66 -10.03 12.98 14.61
C GLY A 66 -9.09 12.34 15.61
N LEU A 67 -8.62 11.12 15.34
CA LEU A 67 -7.75 10.39 16.26
C LEU A 67 -6.30 10.60 15.84
N ASP A 68 -5.76 11.78 16.19
CA ASP A 68 -4.46 12.19 15.68
C ASP A 68 -3.30 11.33 16.17
N ALA A 69 -3.29 10.96 17.45
CA ALA A 69 -2.18 10.19 17.98
C ALA A 69 -2.10 8.78 17.37
N PRO A 70 -3.21 8.00 17.29
CA PRO A 70 -3.16 6.74 16.58
C PRO A 70 -2.78 6.90 15.11
N ALA A 71 -3.27 7.97 14.46
CA ALA A 71 -2.93 8.20 13.05
C ALA A 71 -1.43 8.41 12.90
N ALA A 72 -0.82 9.21 13.77
CA ALA A 72 0.60 9.47 13.69
C ALA A 72 1.42 8.18 13.86
N ARG A 73 1.00 7.32 14.79
CA ARG A 73 1.70 6.05 14.99
C ARG A 73 1.62 5.16 13.75
N LEU A 74 0.47 5.14 13.12
CA LEU A 74 0.28 4.32 11.91
C LEU A 74 1.06 4.88 10.73
N HIS A 75 1.11 6.21 10.59
CA HIS A 75 1.93 6.83 9.56
C HIS A 75 3.40 6.47 9.75
N LYS A 76 3.86 6.48 11.00
CA LYS A 76 5.24 6.14 11.28
C LYS A 76 5.54 4.69 10.87
N LYS A 77 4.63 3.78 11.16
CA LYS A 77 4.79 2.39 10.74
C LYS A 77 4.79 2.26 9.23
N ALA A 78 3.95 3.03 8.53
CA ALA A 78 3.92 3.01 7.08
C ALA A 78 5.28 3.43 6.51
N LEU A 79 5.89 4.47 7.09
CA LEU A 79 7.20 4.92 6.66
C LEU A 79 8.28 3.88 6.89
N GLN A 80 8.16 3.10 7.96
CA GLN A 80 9.11 2.02 8.21
C GLN A 80 9.03 0.97 7.10
N LYS A 81 7.81 0.64 6.65
CA LYS A 81 7.65 -0.32 5.56
C LYS A 81 8.14 0.27 4.24
N VAL A 82 7.89 1.55 4.00
CA VAL A 82 8.42 2.24 2.83
C VAL A 82 9.95 2.11 2.79
N SER A 83 10.59 2.29 3.94
CA SER A 83 12.03 2.18 4.03
C SER A 83 12.50 0.78 3.59
N GLN A 84 11.77 -0.26 3.97
CA GLN A 84 12.09 -1.62 3.55
C GLN A 84 11.93 -1.79 2.04
N VAL A 85 10.88 -1.19 1.46
CA VAL A 85 10.67 -1.26 0.02
C VAL A 85 11.84 -0.59 -0.70
N LEU A 86 12.24 0.59 -0.24
CA LEU A 86 13.32 1.34 -0.88
C LEU A 86 14.66 0.62 -0.76
N GLY A 87 14.84 -0.19 0.26
CA GLY A 87 16.07 -0.94 0.43
C GLY A 87 16.08 -2.27 -0.30
N SER A 88 15.02 -2.60 -1.04
CA SER A 88 14.92 -3.87 -1.73
C SER A 88 15.14 -3.67 -3.23
N ASP A 89 15.44 -4.78 -3.91
CA ASP A 89 15.56 -4.75 -5.36
C ASP A 89 14.20 -5.05 -5.97
N LEU A 90 13.28 -4.18 -5.69
CA LEU A 90 11.94 -4.38 -6.19
C LEU A 90 11.83 -3.95 -7.62
N GLU A 91 12.11 -4.87 -8.51
CA GLU A 91 11.78 -4.63 -9.87
C GLU A 91 10.64 -5.48 -10.18
N PHE A 92 9.45 -5.01 -10.00
CA PHE A 92 8.37 -5.84 -10.36
C PHE A 92 7.66 -5.37 -11.55
N VAL A 93 7.15 -6.31 -12.22
CA VAL A 93 6.10 -6.08 -13.15
C VAL A 93 4.84 -5.98 -12.34
N THR A 94 4.44 -4.79 -12.05
CA THR A 94 3.23 -4.55 -11.29
C THR A 94 2.47 -3.40 -11.93
N ILE A 95 1.19 -3.35 -11.70
CA ILE A 95 0.39 -2.24 -12.17
C ILE A 95 0.56 -1.01 -11.28
N ILE A 96 1.21 -1.16 -10.13
CA ILE A 96 1.43 -0.03 -9.24
C ILE A 96 2.71 0.71 -9.64
N ASP A 97 2.58 2.02 -9.76
CA ASP A 97 3.75 2.89 -9.90
C ASP A 97 4.32 3.05 -8.50
N VAL A 98 5.35 2.27 -8.21
CA VAL A 98 5.90 2.16 -6.86
C VAL A 98 6.45 3.50 -6.37
N SER A 99 7.26 4.17 -7.20
CA SER A 99 7.88 5.43 -6.80
C SER A 99 6.86 6.50 -6.45
N ASN A 100 5.87 6.68 -7.30
CA ASN A 100 4.87 7.72 -7.06
C ASN A 100 3.95 7.35 -5.92
N THR A 101 3.62 6.07 -5.76
CA THR A 101 2.80 5.64 -4.64
C THR A 101 3.52 5.87 -3.32
N ILE A 102 4.81 5.53 -3.26
CA ILE A 102 5.60 5.76 -2.06
C ILE A 102 5.70 7.25 -1.75
N ALA A 103 5.91 8.09 -2.77
CA ALA A 103 5.95 9.53 -2.58
C ALA A 103 4.65 10.04 -1.95
N ASN A 104 3.52 9.51 -2.40
CA ASN A 104 2.23 9.90 -1.83
C ASN A 104 2.06 9.45 -0.39
N ILE A 105 2.55 8.26 -0.06
CA ILE A 105 2.48 7.76 1.31
C ILE A 105 3.34 8.62 2.23
N ILE A 106 4.52 8.99 1.78
CA ILE A 106 5.41 9.87 2.54
C ILE A 106 4.77 11.23 2.76
N GLN A 107 4.20 11.79 1.70
CA GLN A 107 3.57 13.10 1.79
C GLN A 107 2.38 13.07 2.75
N ALA A 108 1.58 12.01 2.70
CA ALA A 108 0.46 11.87 3.62
C ALA A 108 0.94 11.85 5.07
N ALA A 109 2.05 11.16 5.33
CA ALA A 109 2.59 11.08 6.68
C ALA A 109 3.13 12.43 7.16
N GLU A 110 3.71 13.21 6.25
CA GLU A 110 4.37 14.46 6.61
C GLU A 110 3.42 15.66 6.65
N THR A 111 2.46 15.69 5.74
CA THR A 111 1.61 16.87 5.60
C THR A 111 0.13 16.63 5.83
N GLY A 112 -0.27 15.38 6.01
CA GLY A 112 -1.68 15.06 6.13
C GLY A 112 -2.42 15.05 4.80
N ALA A 113 -1.70 15.09 3.68
CA ALA A 113 -2.32 15.02 2.37
C ALA A 113 -2.99 13.68 2.16
N THR A 114 -4.01 13.63 1.32
CA THR A 114 -4.69 12.38 0.99
C THR A 114 -3.78 11.48 0.18
N PRO A 115 -3.55 10.26 0.62
CA PRO A 115 -2.69 9.36 -0.14
C PRO A 115 -3.44 8.72 -1.31
N TYR A 116 -2.70 8.42 -2.37
CA TYR A 116 -3.26 7.72 -3.52
C TYR A 116 -2.27 6.65 -3.98
N VAL A 117 -2.80 5.54 -4.46
CA VAL A 117 -2.00 4.53 -5.13
C VAL A 117 -2.02 4.89 -6.62
N VAL A 118 -0.84 5.03 -7.20
CA VAL A 118 -0.71 5.42 -8.59
C VAL A 118 -0.54 4.18 -9.44
N VAL A 119 -1.30 4.11 -10.53
CA VAL A 119 -1.26 2.97 -11.45
C VAL A 119 -0.34 3.32 -12.61
N GLN A 120 0.50 2.36 -13.00
CA GLN A 120 1.38 2.58 -14.13
C GLN A 120 0.58 2.64 -15.42
N LYS A 121 0.98 3.55 -16.28
CA LYS A 121 0.37 3.64 -17.59
C LYS A 121 1.14 2.76 -18.53
N SER A 122 0.44 2.02 -19.34
CA SER A 122 1.09 1.15 -20.33
C SER A 122 1.41 1.90 -21.59
#